data_438657254a1fae4c133cfe0d9dc08809
#
_entry.id   438657254a1fae4c133cfe0d9dc08809
#
_cell.length_a   1.000
_cell.length_b   1.000
_cell.length_c   1.000
_cell.angle_alpha   90.00
_cell.angle_beta   90.00
_cell.angle_gamma   90.00
#
_symmetry.space_group_name_H-M   'P 1'
#
loop_
_entity.id
_entity.type
_entity.pdbx_description
1 polymer ?
#
loop_
_entity_poly.entity_id
_entity_poly.type
_entity_poly.pdbx_seq_one_letter_code
_entity_poly.pdbx_strand_id
1 'polypeptide(L)'
;MPVASDETAIFREGGADIFGTVAGNPKLANENKLLIPFPMMKGLLGYRFLVIRAEDQEKYSAIQSVEGLRALTNGVPDGWAEVDLFRANGITVEADLRFDNLFEKLGEQKFDYTTFGGNEIEQVFTEHVARHKDL
;
A
#
# COMPACT_ATOMS: atom_id res chain seq x y z
N MET A 1 -0.75 18.15 -0.95
CA MET A 1 0.04 17.30 -0.02
C MET A 1 1.46 17.20 -0.56
N PRO A 2 2.51 17.18 0.29
CA PRO A 2 3.85 16.95 -0.19
C PRO A 2 3.92 15.64 -0.96
N VAL A 3 4.66 15.61 -2.05
CA VAL A 3 4.91 14.38 -2.81
C VAL A 3 5.63 13.39 -1.89
N ALA A 4 5.38 12.11 -2.03
CA ALA A 4 5.94 11.06 -1.16
C ALA A 4 7.48 11.11 -0.99
N SER A 5 8.20 11.75 -1.92
CA SER A 5 9.64 12.02 -1.83
C SER A 5 10.06 13.06 -0.79
N ASP A 6 9.10 13.87 -0.30
CA ASP A 6 9.38 15.03 0.58
C ASP A 6 8.93 14.80 2.03
N GLU A 7 8.58 13.58 2.41
CA GLU A 7 8.13 13.27 3.79
C GLU A 7 9.17 13.69 4.85
N THR A 8 10.46 13.59 4.55
CA THR A 8 11.53 14.02 5.46
C THR A 8 11.60 15.55 5.64
N ALA A 9 11.07 16.31 4.69
CA ALA A 9 11.01 17.77 4.80
C ALA A 9 10.11 18.24 5.94
N ILE A 10 9.19 17.38 6.42
CA ILE A 10 8.28 17.67 7.53
C ILE A 10 9.04 17.97 8.82
N PHE A 11 10.23 17.36 9.03
CA PHE A 11 11.03 17.53 10.24
C PHE A 11 12.09 18.66 10.11
N ARG A 12 12.09 19.41 9.01
CA ARG A 12 12.99 20.58 8.85
C ARG A 12 12.39 21.80 9.54
N GLU A 13 13.25 22.80 9.71
CA GLU A 13 12.83 24.09 10.26
C GLU A 13 11.64 24.68 9.49
N GLY A 14 10.58 25.04 10.20
CA GLY A 14 9.32 25.50 9.61
C GLY A 14 8.38 24.40 9.09
N GLY A 15 8.70 23.14 9.35
CA GLY A 15 7.83 21.99 9.04
C GLY A 15 6.73 21.78 10.07
N ALA A 16 6.30 20.53 10.25
CA ALA A 16 5.25 20.16 11.20
C ALA A 16 5.84 19.70 12.53
N ASP A 17 5.19 20.08 13.63
CA ASP A 17 5.56 19.63 14.98
C ASP A 17 5.12 18.18 15.24
N ILE A 18 4.05 17.73 14.59
CA ILE A 18 3.50 16.38 14.72
C ILE A 18 3.15 15.83 13.33
N PHE A 19 3.51 14.58 13.09
CA PHE A 19 3.20 13.88 11.86
C PHE A 19 2.68 12.48 12.14
N GLY A 20 1.56 12.11 11.49
CA GLY A 20 1.00 10.76 11.54
C GLY A 20 1.42 9.96 10.31
N THR A 21 1.95 8.76 10.52
CA THR A 21 2.38 7.87 9.44
C THR A 21 2.20 6.40 9.82
N VAL A 22 2.40 5.51 8.84
CA VAL A 22 2.41 4.07 9.07
C VAL A 22 3.57 3.67 9.99
N ALA A 23 3.35 2.71 10.87
CA ALA A 23 4.40 2.17 11.71
C ALA A 23 5.53 1.57 10.85
N GLY A 24 6.78 1.85 11.22
CA GLY A 24 7.93 1.35 10.49
C GLY A 24 8.18 2.01 9.14
N ASN A 25 7.64 3.22 8.89
CA ASN A 25 7.90 3.96 7.64
C ASN A 25 9.41 4.08 7.38
N PRO A 26 9.96 3.41 6.34
CA PRO A 26 11.40 3.38 6.07
C PRO A 26 11.98 4.74 5.71
N LYS A 27 11.17 5.63 5.12
CA LYS A 27 11.59 7.00 4.76
C LYS A 27 11.95 7.84 5.97
N LEU A 28 11.43 7.49 7.14
CA LEU A 28 11.66 8.20 8.40
C LEU A 28 12.67 7.50 9.31
N ALA A 29 13.30 6.41 8.87
CA ALA A 29 14.16 5.57 9.72
C ALA A 29 15.30 6.36 10.38
N ASN A 30 15.92 7.29 9.65
CA ASN A 30 17.10 8.05 10.08
C ASN A 30 16.76 9.45 10.59
N GLU A 31 15.49 9.81 10.68
CA GLU A 31 15.08 11.14 11.13
C GLU A 31 15.14 11.26 12.66
N ASN A 32 15.58 12.43 13.15
CA ASN A 32 15.54 12.74 14.57
C ASN A 32 14.10 13.03 15.01
N LYS A 33 13.46 12.03 15.61
CA LYS A 33 12.05 12.07 15.98
C LYS A 33 11.76 11.39 17.32
N LEU A 34 10.72 11.83 17.98
CA LEU A 34 10.09 11.10 19.08
C LEU A 34 8.91 10.29 18.52
N LEU A 35 8.97 8.96 18.66
CA LEU A 35 7.85 8.09 18.28
C LEU A 35 6.83 8.02 19.41
N ILE A 36 5.59 8.42 19.11
CA ILE A 36 4.44 8.23 20.00
C ILE A 36 3.62 7.06 19.46
N PRO A 37 3.64 5.86 20.08
CA PRO A 37 2.96 4.67 19.57
C PRO A 37 1.45 4.71 19.87
N PHE A 38 0.75 5.67 19.29
CA PHE A 38 -0.70 5.80 19.42
C PHE A 38 -1.39 5.37 18.12
N PRO A 39 -2.25 4.32 18.14
CA PRO A 39 -2.88 3.78 16.95
C PRO A 39 -4.06 4.65 16.49
N MET A 40 -3.80 5.78 15.82
CA MET A 40 -4.82 6.75 15.40
C MET A 40 -5.94 6.11 14.56
N MET A 41 -5.63 5.11 13.75
CA MET A 41 -6.59 4.40 12.89
C MET A 41 -7.14 3.13 13.52
N LYS A 42 -6.88 2.89 14.81
CA LYS A 42 -7.39 1.73 15.58
C LYS A 42 -7.17 0.37 14.87
N GLY A 43 -6.11 0.24 14.09
CA GLY A 43 -5.78 -0.99 13.35
C GLY A 43 -6.48 -1.15 12.01
N LEU A 44 -7.34 -0.23 11.57
CA LEU A 44 -8.06 -0.34 10.28
C LEU A 44 -7.12 -0.46 9.07
N LEU A 45 -5.95 0.17 9.12
CA LEU A 45 -4.94 0.04 8.08
C LEU A 45 -4.46 -1.42 7.90
N GLY A 46 -4.51 -2.22 8.97
CA GLY A 46 -4.14 -3.64 8.95
C GLY A 46 -5.17 -4.55 8.29
N TYR A 47 -6.41 -4.12 8.17
CA TYR A 47 -7.43 -4.83 7.38
C TYR A 47 -7.28 -4.44 5.93
N ARG A 48 -6.79 -5.37 5.11
CA ARG A 48 -6.43 -5.10 3.71
C ARG A 48 -7.52 -5.59 2.77
N PHE A 49 -7.92 -4.71 1.87
CA PHE A 49 -8.76 -5.04 0.72
C PHE A 49 -7.89 -5.21 -0.52
N LEU A 50 -8.18 -6.23 -1.30
CA LEU A 50 -7.49 -6.49 -2.54
C LEU A 50 -8.19 -5.76 -3.68
N VAL A 51 -7.41 -5.09 -4.51
CA VAL A 51 -7.85 -4.64 -5.83
C VAL A 51 -7.28 -5.63 -6.85
N ILE A 52 -8.15 -6.21 -7.64
CA ILE A 52 -7.87 -7.25 -8.61
C ILE A 52 -8.46 -6.88 -9.97
N ARG A 53 -8.09 -7.59 -11.02
CA ARG A 53 -8.82 -7.51 -12.30
C ARG A 53 -10.18 -8.19 -12.15
N ALA A 54 -11.21 -7.64 -12.78
CA ALA A 54 -12.57 -8.16 -12.72
C ALA A 54 -12.65 -9.63 -13.22
N GLU A 55 -11.87 -9.98 -14.23
CA GLU A 55 -11.78 -11.35 -14.76
C GLU A 55 -11.21 -12.38 -13.77
N ASP A 56 -10.45 -11.95 -12.77
CA ASP A 56 -9.83 -12.81 -11.77
C ASP A 56 -10.74 -13.07 -10.54
N GLN A 57 -11.95 -12.55 -10.50
CA GLN A 57 -12.83 -12.63 -9.32
C GLN A 57 -13.04 -14.07 -8.84
N GLU A 58 -13.27 -15.03 -9.72
CA GLU A 58 -13.48 -16.43 -9.34
C GLU A 58 -12.22 -17.03 -8.71
N LYS A 59 -11.05 -16.75 -9.27
CA LYS A 59 -9.75 -17.16 -8.75
C LYS A 59 -9.54 -16.68 -7.31
N TYR A 60 -9.83 -15.41 -7.03
CA TYR A 60 -9.68 -14.85 -5.69
C TYR A 60 -10.75 -15.32 -4.71
N SER A 61 -11.98 -15.52 -5.17
CA SER A 61 -13.07 -16.09 -4.33
C SER A 61 -12.78 -17.51 -3.85
N ALA A 62 -11.94 -18.26 -4.54
CA ALA A 62 -11.50 -19.59 -4.13
C ALA A 62 -10.36 -19.59 -3.11
N ILE A 63 -9.70 -18.46 -2.85
CA ILE A 63 -8.59 -18.35 -1.89
C ILE A 63 -9.17 -18.33 -0.47
N GLN A 64 -8.81 -19.32 0.33
CA GLN A 64 -9.27 -19.46 1.72
C GLN A 64 -8.15 -19.34 2.76
N SER A 65 -6.92 -19.14 2.32
CA SER A 65 -5.76 -19.04 3.21
C SER A 65 -4.69 -18.10 2.64
N VAL A 66 -3.77 -17.67 3.51
CA VAL A 66 -2.64 -16.83 3.11
C VAL A 66 -1.68 -17.56 2.14
N GLU A 67 -1.63 -18.88 2.17
CA GLU A 67 -0.84 -19.70 1.25
C GLU A 67 -1.31 -19.49 -0.20
N GLY A 68 -2.61 -19.35 -0.42
CA GLY A 68 -3.15 -19.02 -1.74
C GLY A 68 -2.67 -17.67 -2.26
N LEU A 69 -2.51 -16.69 -1.38
CA LEU A 69 -1.96 -15.38 -1.75
C LEU A 69 -0.44 -15.42 -2.01
N ARG A 70 0.30 -16.28 -1.31
CA ARG A 70 1.75 -16.44 -1.52
C ARG A 70 2.13 -16.95 -2.92
N ALA A 71 1.20 -17.63 -3.60
CA ALA A 71 1.39 -18.07 -4.98
C ALA A 71 1.23 -16.94 -6.01
N LEU A 72 0.85 -15.74 -5.55
CA LEU A 72 0.53 -14.59 -6.38
C LEU A 72 1.48 -13.43 -6.06
N THR A 73 1.62 -12.51 -7.01
CA THR A 73 2.46 -11.32 -6.87
C THR A 73 1.62 -10.11 -6.47
N ASN A 74 2.00 -9.47 -5.36
CA ASN A 74 1.40 -8.23 -4.89
C ASN A 74 2.15 -7.02 -5.46
N GLY A 75 1.46 -6.12 -6.14
CA GLY A 75 2.03 -4.84 -6.56
C GLY A 75 1.98 -3.83 -5.41
N VAL A 76 3.12 -3.30 -5.00
CA VAL A 76 3.24 -2.30 -3.93
C VAL A 76 4.13 -1.17 -4.40
N PRO A 77 3.70 0.10 -4.33
CA PRO A 77 4.54 1.23 -4.73
C PRO A 77 5.86 1.28 -3.97
N ASP A 78 6.92 1.68 -4.68
CA ASP A 78 8.24 1.83 -4.10
C ASP A 78 8.25 2.75 -2.87
N GLY A 79 9.05 2.38 -1.88
CA GLY A 79 9.20 3.10 -0.62
C GLY A 79 8.01 3.01 0.34
N TRP A 80 7.02 2.15 0.05
CA TRP A 80 5.98 1.84 1.03
C TRP A 80 6.46 0.81 2.04
N ALA A 81 6.08 0.99 3.31
CA ALA A 81 6.46 0.10 4.40
C ALA A 81 5.97 -1.34 4.20
N GLU A 82 4.91 -1.52 3.44
CA GLU A 82 4.30 -2.80 3.10
C GLU A 82 5.21 -3.70 2.26
N VAL A 83 6.17 -3.15 1.50
CA VAL A 83 7.10 -3.95 0.71
C VAL A 83 7.84 -4.96 1.59
N ASP A 84 8.46 -4.45 2.65
CA ASP A 84 9.22 -5.29 3.58
C ASP A 84 8.30 -6.19 4.41
N LEU A 85 7.14 -5.69 4.80
CA LEU A 85 6.14 -6.46 5.54
C LEU A 85 5.67 -7.69 4.75
N PHE A 86 5.29 -7.53 3.48
CA PHE A 86 4.83 -8.63 2.64
C PHE A 86 5.95 -9.63 2.34
N ARG A 87 7.14 -9.16 2.00
CA ARG A 87 8.31 -10.01 1.77
C ARG A 87 8.66 -10.85 3.00
N ALA A 88 8.66 -10.25 4.20
CA ALA A 88 8.90 -10.96 5.47
C ALA A 88 7.87 -12.05 5.76
N ASN A 89 6.67 -11.95 5.18
CA ASN A 89 5.60 -12.94 5.30
C ASN A 89 5.53 -13.91 4.11
N GLY A 90 6.54 -13.94 3.24
CA GLY A 90 6.65 -14.87 2.12
C GLY A 90 5.73 -14.55 0.94
N ILE A 91 5.26 -13.32 0.83
CA ILE A 91 4.50 -12.85 -0.33
C ILE A 91 5.46 -12.25 -1.35
N THR A 92 5.34 -12.66 -2.60
CA THR A 92 6.08 -12.06 -3.71
C THR A 92 5.59 -10.64 -3.96
N VAL A 93 6.52 -9.68 -4.03
CA VAL A 93 6.19 -8.26 -4.21
C VAL A 93 6.88 -7.72 -5.45
N GLU A 94 6.09 -7.15 -6.37
CA GLU A 94 6.54 -6.24 -7.40
C GLU A 94 6.55 -4.82 -6.82
N ALA A 95 7.74 -4.22 -6.70
CA ALA A 95 7.92 -2.93 -6.04
C ALA A 95 8.51 -1.82 -6.94
N ASP A 96 8.88 -2.12 -8.17
CA ASP A 96 9.30 -1.11 -9.15
C ASP A 96 8.07 -0.39 -9.74
N LEU A 97 7.26 0.17 -8.86
CA LEU A 97 5.96 0.75 -9.15
C LEU A 97 5.84 2.15 -8.54
N ARG A 98 5.16 3.03 -9.26
CA ARG A 98 4.70 4.31 -8.74
C ARG A 98 3.19 4.24 -8.53
N PHE A 99 2.67 4.94 -7.54
CA PHE A 99 1.23 4.98 -7.30
C PHE A 99 0.44 5.43 -8.54
N ASP A 100 0.99 6.38 -9.30
CA ASP A 100 0.34 6.95 -10.49
C ASP A 100 0.09 5.92 -11.61
N ASN A 101 0.92 4.87 -11.71
CA ASN A 101 0.80 3.84 -12.74
C ASN A 101 0.38 2.46 -12.19
N LEU A 102 0.09 2.37 -10.90
CA LEU A 102 -0.21 1.11 -10.22
C LEU A 102 -1.37 0.36 -10.87
N PHE A 103 -2.49 1.04 -11.09
CA PHE A 103 -3.71 0.41 -11.63
C PHE A 103 -3.60 0.07 -13.11
N GLU A 104 -2.89 0.89 -13.88
CA GLU A 104 -2.54 0.57 -15.27
C GLU A 104 -1.71 -0.72 -15.34
N LYS A 105 -0.67 -0.83 -14.50
CA LYS A 105 0.19 -2.01 -14.44
C LYS A 105 -0.52 -3.26 -13.95
N LEU A 106 -1.51 -3.12 -13.05
CA LEU A 106 -2.40 -4.21 -12.66
C LEU A 106 -3.22 -4.72 -13.86
N GLY A 107 -3.80 -3.81 -14.63
CA GLY A 107 -4.53 -4.15 -15.87
C GLY A 107 -3.63 -4.81 -16.92
N GLU A 108 -2.36 -4.37 -17.03
CA GLU A 108 -1.35 -4.98 -17.90
C GLU A 108 -0.81 -6.34 -17.39
N GLN A 109 -1.34 -6.88 -16.30
CA GLN A 109 -0.93 -8.16 -15.71
C GLN A 109 0.55 -8.21 -15.27
N LYS A 110 1.14 -7.07 -14.86
CA LYS A 110 2.52 -7.03 -14.37
C LYS A 110 2.65 -7.66 -12.96
N PHE A 111 1.55 -7.70 -12.24
CA PHE A 111 1.36 -8.39 -10.96
C PHE A 111 -0.10 -8.82 -10.84
N ASP A 112 -0.41 -9.57 -9.80
CA ASP A 112 -1.74 -10.21 -9.68
C ASP A 112 -2.76 -9.35 -8.95
N TYR A 113 -2.36 -8.64 -7.89
CA TYR A 113 -3.22 -7.80 -7.07
C TYR A 113 -2.45 -6.68 -6.39
N THR A 114 -3.16 -5.69 -5.88
CA THR A 114 -2.61 -4.70 -4.95
C THR A 114 -3.52 -4.56 -3.73
N THR A 115 -3.05 -3.95 -2.63
CA THR A 115 -3.83 -3.90 -1.40
C THR A 115 -3.88 -2.50 -0.80
N PHE A 116 -5.04 -2.16 -0.22
CA PHE A 116 -5.24 -0.91 0.51
C PHE A 116 -5.91 -1.17 1.85
N GLY A 117 -5.66 -0.30 2.82
CA GLY A 117 -6.28 -0.38 4.14
C GLY A 117 -7.77 -0.09 4.11
N GLY A 118 -8.51 -0.64 5.06
CA GLY A 118 -9.95 -0.42 5.19
C GLY A 118 -10.37 1.03 5.39
N ASN A 119 -9.44 1.88 5.81
CA ASN A 119 -9.65 3.32 6.02
C ASN A 119 -9.45 4.16 4.74
N GLU A 120 -8.91 3.59 3.67
CA GLU A 120 -8.53 4.32 2.46
C GLU A 120 -9.12 3.73 1.18
N ILE A 121 -9.56 2.47 1.21
CA ILE A 121 -10.00 1.75 -0.01
C ILE A 121 -11.15 2.46 -0.75
N GLU A 122 -12.10 3.04 -0.03
CA GLU A 122 -13.25 3.72 -0.65
C GLU A 122 -12.80 4.92 -1.48
N GLN A 123 -11.89 5.74 -0.92
CA GLN A 123 -11.34 6.89 -1.62
C GLN A 123 -10.48 6.45 -2.81
N VAL A 124 -9.60 5.48 -2.61
CA VAL A 124 -8.75 4.92 -3.68
C VAL A 124 -9.61 4.37 -4.81
N PHE A 125 -10.66 3.63 -4.49
CA PHE A 125 -11.57 3.09 -5.48
C PHE A 125 -12.22 4.22 -6.30
N THR A 126 -12.79 5.21 -5.64
CA THR A 126 -13.53 6.30 -6.30
C THR A 126 -12.61 7.17 -7.17
N GLU A 127 -11.42 7.49 -6.68
CA GLU A 127 -10.53 8.44 -7.34
C GLU A 127 -9.66 7.79 -8.43
N HIS A 128 -9.33 6.49 -8.29
CA HIS A 128 -8.34 5.83 -9.13
C HIS A 128 -8.91 4.58 -9.84
N VAL A 129 -9.41 3.59 -9.08
CA VAL A 129 -9.80 2.29 -9.64
C VAL A 129 -10.99 2.40 -10.57
N ALA A 130 -12.01 3.16 -10.23
CA ALA A 130 -13.25 3.31 -11.03
C ALA A 130 -13.02 3.85 -12.46
N ARG A 131 -11.84 4.37 -12.75
CA ARG A 131 -11.46 4.82 -14.11
C ARG A 131 -10.99 3.69 -15.00
N HIS A 132 -10.65 2.54 -14.42
CA HIS A 132 -10.17 1.35 -15.09
C HIS A 132 -11.31 0.33 -15.15
N LYS A 133 -11.87 0.12 -16.35
CA LYS A 133 -13.05 -0.74 -16.52
C LYS A 133 -12.82 -2.21 -16.25
N ASP A 134 -11.56 -2.63 -16.23
CA ASP A 134 -11.14 -4.02 -16.10
C ASP A 134 -10.73 -4.39 -14.65
N LEU A 135 -10.90 -3.46 -13.69
CA LEU A 135 -10.58 -3.64 -12.26
C LEU A 135 -11.80 -3.68 -11.37
#